data_db7c64127949e94f6ac19b433e019dfe
#
_entry.id   db7c64127949e94f6ac19b433e019dfe
#
_cell.length_a   1.000
_cell.length_b   1.000
_cell.length_c   1.000
_cell.angle_alpha   90.00
_cell.angle_beta   90.00
_cell.angle_gamma   90.00
#
_symmetry.space_group_name_H-M   'P 1'
#
loop_
_entity.id
_entity.type
_entity.pdbx_description
1 polymer ?
#
loop_
_entity_poly.entity_id
_entity_poly.type
_entity_poly.pdbx_seq_one_letter_code
_entity_poly.pdbx_strand_id
1 'polypeptide(L)'
;MLTGARRPDDLVLDPQGRLVFSDFYNGTVSRLNADGSVTLLLSGLAGPEGLAYLPDGTLIIAEQTTNRILQLAPATSTPTVLRVLPGTPSGLSCKDGVDGIAFDPVNKTLIVPDSPTGIVYLMSLDGQKLTTLASGIVRPVGAAVDSQGNIYVADECGGAVVRITPAGKTTRIGGFGMPDDVAFDPQGNLLVIDLQPSIHALIRVRQATGQRETLLSKGLIEPQGLVVDQRGNIYVSDDYANTIMELSPA
;
A
#
# COMPACT_ATOMS: atom_id res chain seq x y z
N MET A 1 16.46 11.82 1.87
CA MET A 1 16.46 10.79 2.94
C MET A 1 15.91 11.46 4.18
N LEU A 2 14.82 10.95 4.71
CA LEU A 2 14.21 11.42 5.94
C LEU A 2 14.61 10.43 7.04
N THR A 3 15.27 10.92 8.07
CA THR A 3 15.80 10.08 9.15
C THR A 3 14.87 10.16 10.37
N GLY A 4 14.77 9.09 11.15
CA GLY A 4 13.93 9.00 12.36
C GLY A 4 12.80 7.99 12.27
N ALA A 5 12.41 7.58 11.07
CA ALA A 5 11.55 6.42 10.88
C ALA A 5 12.30 5.15 11.31
N ARG A 6 11.64 4.30 12.07
CA ARG A 6 12.14 2.96 12.38
C ARG A 6 11.27 1.98 11.64
N ARG A 7 11.88 1.12 10.83
CA ARG A 7 11.23 0.06 10.06
C ARG A 7 9.91 0.52 9.41
N PRO A 8 9.94 1.63 8.63
CA PRO A 8 8.74 2.10 7.96
C PRO A 8 8.36 1.10 6.88
N ASP A 9 7.14 0.60 6.97
CA ASP A 9 6.54 -0.33 6.04
C ASP A 9 5.71 0.43 5.00
N ASP A 10 4.39 0.45 5.09
CA ASP A 10 3.56 1.25 4.19
C ASP A 10 3.53 2.74 4.55
N LEU A 11 3.26 3.57 3.56
CA LEU A 11 3.21 5.02 3.63
C LEU A 11 1.87 5.58 3.17
N VAL A 12 1.35 6.55 3.90
CA VAL A 12 0.20 7.36 3.45
C VAL A 12 0.40 8.83 3.81
N LEU A 13 -0.23 9.73 3.04
CA LEU A 13 -0.33 11.14 3.41
C LEU A 13 -1.62 11.39 4.21
N ASP A 14 -1.48 12.01 5.37
CA ASP A 14 -2.66 12.46 6.12
C ASP A 14 -3.36 13.64 5.41
N PRO A 15 -4.57 14.05 5.84
CA PRO A 15 -5.29 15.16 5.21
C PRO A 15 -4.54 16.50 5.19
N GLN A 16 -3.46 16.64 5.97
CA GLN A 16 -2.58 17.81 5.97
C GLN A 16 -1.32 17.62 5.12
N GLY A 17 -1.22 16.50 4.40
CA GLY A 17 -0.07 16.16 3.55
C GLY A 17 1.18 15.73 4.30
N ARG A 18 1.05 15.26 5.55
CA ARG A 18 2.17 14.75 6.34
C ARG A 18 2.28 13.24 6.17
N LEU A 19 3.49 12.73 6.13
CA LEU A 19 3.74 11.30 6.02
C LEU A 19 3.35 10.57 7.31
N VAL A 20 2.55 9.54 7.16
CA VAL A 20 2.20 8.55 8.19
C VAL A 20 2.67 7.20 7.69
N PHE A 21 3.26 6.40 8.56
CA PHE A 21 3.81 5.10 8.21
C PHE A 21 3.48 4.04 9.26
N SER A 22 3.33 2.81 8.80
CA SER A 22 3.23 1.62 9.62
C SER A 22 4.62 1.07 9.96
N ASP A 23 4.69 0.27 11.00
CA ASP A 23 5.84 -0.54 11.39
C ASP A 23 5.30 -1.90 11.83
N PHE A 24 5.41 -2.86 10.94
CA PHE A 24 4.93 -4.23 11.15
C PHE A 24 5.50 -4.86 12.41
N TYR A 25 6.81 -4.78 12.58
CA TYR A 25 7.53 -5.49 13.65
C TYR A 25 7.27 -4.92 15.04
N ASN A 26 7.15 -3.60 15.15
CA ASN A 26 6.90 -2.95 16.43
C ASN A 26 5.40 -2.76 16.71
N GLY A 27 4.53 -3.09 15.75
CA GLY A 27 3.08 -2.96 15.90
C GLY A 27 2.65 -1.51 16.10
N THR A 28 3.23 -0.58 15.33
CA THR A 28 2.98 0.86 15.50
C THR A 28 2.56 1.53 14.21
N VAL A 29 1.83 2.64 14.34
CA VAL A 29 1.64 3.63 13.29
C VAL A 29 2.15 4.96 13.80
N SER A 30 2.95 5.62 13.01
CA SER A 30 3.64 6.86 13.37
C SER A 30 3.54 7.91 12.26
N ARG A 31 3.68 9.18 12.65
CA ARG A 31 3.71 10.30 11.73
C ARG A 31 5.09 10.94 11.72
N LEU A 32 5.63 11.19 10.55
CA LEU A 32 6.84 11.96 10.36
C LEU A 32 6.51 13.46 10.35
N ASN A 33 7.17 14.23 11.21
CA ASN A 33 7.00 15.67 11.31
C ASN A 33 8.00 16.40 10.39
N ALA A 34 7.72 17.66 10.06
CA ALA A 34 8.54 18.46 9.17
C ALA A 34 9.96 18.73 9.70
N ASP A 35 10.18 18.64 10.99
CA ASP A 35 11.50 18.77 11.65
C ASP A 35 12.29 17.45 11.69
N GLY A 36 11.75 16.37 11.09
CA GLY A 36 12.32 15.04 11.09
C GLY A 36 12.03 14.22 12.37
N SER A 37 11.34 14.79 13.35
CA SER A 37 10.88 14.03 14.52
C SER A 37 9.71 13.11 14.17
N VAL A 38 9.49 12.09 14.99
CA VAL A 38 8.40 11.12 14.79
C VAL A 38 7.41 11.22 15.95
N THR A 39 6.13 11.29 15.60
CA THR A 39 5.02 11.24 16.57
C THR A 39 4.36 9.87 16.49
N LEU A 40 4.38 9.10 17.58
CA LEU A 40 3.64 7.84 17.68
C LEU A 40 2.12 8.15 17.70
N LEU A 41 1.38 7.54 16.78
CA LEU A 41 -0.08 7.65 16.71
C LEU A 41 -0.77 6.46 17.37
N LEU A 42 -0.29 5.24 17.08
CA LEU A 42 -0.85 4.00 17.60
C LEU A 42 0.26 3.00 17.97
N SER A 43 -0.03 2.13 18.93
CA SER A 43 0.83 1.01 19.32
C SER A 43 -0.01 -0.19 19.74
N GLY A 44 0.63 -1.36 19.80
CA GLY A 44 -0.02 -2.62 20.20
C GLY A 44 -0.86 -3.24 19.09
N LEU A 45 -0.59 -2.89 17.83
CA LEU A 45 -1.20 -3.50 16.66
C LEU A 45 -0.51 -4.83 16.31
N ALA A 46 -1.22 -5.73 15.65
CA ALA A 46 -0.72 -7.05 15.28
C ALA A 46 -0.23 -7.07 13.81
N GLY A 47 0.94 -6.48 13.57
CA GLY A 47 1.52 -6.34 12.25
C GLY A 47 0.69 -5.40 11.36
N PRO A 48 0.70 -4.08 11.64
CA PRO A 48 0.09 -3.11 10.76
C PRO A 48 0.94 -2.96 9.50
N GLU A 49 0.30 -3.09 8.36
CA GLU A 49 0.85 -2.92 7.03
C GLU A 49 0.15 -1.75 6.34
N GLY A 50 -0.71 -2.01 5.38
CA GLY A 50 -1.37 -1.03 4.55
C GLY A 50 -2.17 0.03 5.29
N LEU A 51 -2.05 1.26 4.84
CA LEU A 51 -2.68 2.44 5.41
C LEU A 51 -3.49 3.20 4.35
N ALA A 52 -4.67 3.69 4.71
CA ALA A 52 -5.42 4.60 3.86
C ALA A 52 -6.18 5.63 4.69
N TYR A 53 -6.18 6.90 4.25
CA TYR A 53 -7.06 7.91 4.84
C TYR A 53 -8.35 8.06 4.04
N LEU A 54 -9.47 8.11 4.76
CA LEU A 54 -10.76 8.52 4.19
C LEU A 54 -10.88 10.05 4.16
N PRO A 55 -11.78 10.60 3.32
CA PRO A 55 -11.94 12.06 3.21
C PRO A 55 -12.36 12.76 4.50
N ASP A 56 -12.97 12.04 5.44
CA ASP A 56 -13.34 12.56 6.77
C ASP A 56 -12.20 12.55 7.78
N GLY A 57 -11.02 12.07 7.38
CA GLY A 57 -9.84 11.95 8.22
C GLY A 57 -9.76 10.65 9.02
N THR A 58 -10.66 9.70 8.81
CA THR A 58 -10.55 8.35 9.39
C THR A 58 -9.36 7.63 8.78
N LEU A 59 -8.48 7.09 9.62
CA LEU A 59 -7.37 6.22 9.19
C LEU A 59 -7.84 4.77 9.17
N ILE A 60 -7.66 4.11 8.04
CA ILE A 60 -7.89 2.68 7.85
C ILE A 60 -6.53 1.98 7.91
N ILE A 61 -6.48 0.83 8.57
CA ILE A 61 -5.24 0.08 8.81
C ILE A 61 -5.50 -1.38 8.47
N ALA A 62 -4.69 -1.94 7.58
CA ALA A 62 -4.61 -3.37 7.34
C ALA A 62 -3.73 -4.00 8.43
N GLU A 63 -4.25 -4.96 9.17
CA GLU A 63 -3.52 -5.67 10.23
C GLU A 63 -3.27 -7.10 9.77
N GLN A 64 -2.05 -7.35 9.28
CA GLN A 64 -1.69 -8.55 8.55
C GLN A 64 -1.79 -9.82 9.42
N THR A 65 -1.21 -9.81 10.61
CA THR A 65 -1.16 -11.01 11.46
C THR A 65 -2.54 -11.57 11.82
N THR A 66 -3.54 -10.71 11.93
CA THR A 66 -4.90 -11.08 12.29
C THR A 66 -5.88 -11.08 11.12
N ASN A 67 -5.42 -10.72 9.93
CA ASN A 67 -6.19 -10.58 8.69
C ASN A 67 -7.46 -9.75 8.88
N ARG A 68 -7.34 -8.57 9.46
CA ARG A 68 -8.47 -7.68 9.72
C ARG A 68 -8.16 -6.24 9.34
N ILE A 69 -9.21 -5.53 9.08
CA ILE A 69 -9.15 -4.09 8.83
C ILE A 69 -9.60 -3.35 10.09
N LEU A 70 -8.78 -2.42 10.53
CA LEU A 70 -9.09 -1.51 11.63
C LEU A 70 -9.43 -0.13 11.09
N GLN A 71 -10.14 0.67 11.90
CA GLN A 71 -10.38 2.09 11.66
C GLN A 71 -10.08 2.90 12.92
N LEU A 72 -9.45 4.04 12.72
CA LEU A 72 -9.22 5.05 13.74
C LEU A 72 -9.96 6.32 13.33
N ALA A 73 -11.06 6.64 14.02
CA ALA A 73 -11.80 7.86 13.76
C ALA A 73 -10.99 9.11 14.18
N PRO A 74 -11.19 10.26 13.51
CA PRO A 74 -10.54 11.51 13.90
C PRO A 74 -10.74 11.84 15.39
N ALA A 75 -9.70 12.38 16.01
CA ALA A 75 -9.69 12.76 17.44
C ALA A 75 -9.88 11.59 18.44
N THR A 76 -9.80 10.34 17.99
CA THR A 76 -9.73 9.18 18.88
C THR A 76 -8.30 8.62 18.94
N SER A 77 -8.00 7.83 19.97
CA SER A 77 -6.69 7.20 20.15
C SER A 77 -6.78 5.67 20.17
N THR A 78 -7.98 5.12 20.03
CA THR A 78 -8.20 3.68 20.08
C THR A 78 -8.87 3.22 18.78
N PRO A 79 -8.20 2.38 17.99
CA PRO A 79 -8.79 1.84 16.78
C PRO A 79 -9.87 0.80 17.10
N THR A 80 -10.83 0.65 16.21
CA THR A 80 -11.86 -0.38 16.28
C THR A 80 -11.78 -1.30 15.07
N VAL A 81 -12.21 -2.56 15.25
CA VAL A 81 -12.27 -3.51 14.12
C VAL A 81 -13.40 -3.11 13.19
N LEU A 82 -13.04 -2.76 11.95
CA LEU A 82 -14.00 -2.49 10.89
C LEU A 82 -14.48 -3.78 10.24
N ARG A 83 -13.53 -4.71 9.97
CA ARG A 83 -13.83 -6.00 9.34
C ARG A 83 -12.79 -7.05 9.67
N VAL A 84 -13.22 -8.31 9.86
CA VAL A 84 -12.37 -9.49 9.78
C VAL A 84 -12.52 -10.06 8.37
N LEU A 85 -11.41 -10.31 7.69
CA LEU A 85 -11.41 -10.82 6.32
C LEU A 85 -11.59 -12.34 6.28
N PRO A 86 -12.07 -12.91 5.15
CA PRO A 86 -12.32 -14.34 5.03
C PRO A 86 -11.06 -15.20 5.05
N GLY A 87 -9.92 -14.69 4.58
CA GLY A 87 -8.66 -15.43 4.53
C GLY A 87 -8.11 -15.74 5.91
N THR A 88 -7.39 -16.84 6.01
CA THR A 88 -6.66 -17.21 7.24
C THR A 88 -5.15 -17.17 6.94
N PRO A 89 -4.39 -16.28 7.59
CA PRO A 89 -2.94 -16.25 7.45
C PRO A 89 -2.32 -17.60 7.84
N SER A 90 -1.41 -18.09 7.04
CA SER A 90 -0.76 -19.38 7.29
C SER A 90 0.70 -19.27 7.71
N GLY A 91 1.28 -18.04 7.71
CA GLY A 91 2.71 -17.81 7.92
C GLY A 91 3.60 -18.42 6.85
N LEU A 92 3.02 -18.87 5.75
CA LEU A 92 3.75 -19.29 4.56
C LEU A 92 3.89 -18.10 3.63
N SER A 93 5.06 -17.93 3.02
CA SER A 93 5.25 -16.89 2.01
C SER A 93 4.15 -16.98 0.94
N CYS A 94 3.63 -15.86 0.48
CA CYS A 94 2.49 -15.73 -0.42
C CYS A 94 1.10 -16.02 0.21
N LYS A 95 0.99 -16.29 1.49
CA LYS A 95 -0.28 -16.56 2.20
C LYS A 95 -0.35 -15.89 3.57
N ASP A 96 0.38 -14.82 3.74
CA ASP A 96 0.27 -13.93 4.90
C ASP A 96 -1.09 -13.23 4.91
N GLY A 97 -1.39 -12.42 5.91
CA GLY A 97 -2.66 -11.72 5.97
C GLY A 97 -2.77 -10.57 4.96
N VAL A 98 -3.79 -9.74 5.15
CA VAL A 98 -3.96 -8.51 4.38
C VAL A 98 -2.73 -7.63 4.54
N ASP A 99 -2.21 -7.17 3.43
CA ASP A 99 -0.99 -6.37 3.36
C ASP A 99 -1.36 -4.93 3.00
N GLY A 100 -1.54 -4.59 1.73
CA GLY A 100 -1.96 -3.27 1.31
C GLY A 100 -3.47 -3.00 1.46
N ILE A 101 -3.84 -1.74 1.36
CA ILE A 101 -5.21 -1.27 1.29
C ILE A 101 -5.26 0.07 0.56
N ALA A 102 -6.30 0.31 -0.24
CA ALA A 102 -6.47 1.58 -0.91
C ALA A 102 -7.91 2.12 -0.79
N PHE A 103 -8.03 3.43 -0.80
CA PHE A 103 -9.32 4.11 -0.92
C PHE A 103 -9.61 4.43 -2.40
N ASP A 104 -10.77 4.01 -2.89
CA ASP A 104 -11.28 4.39 -4.20
C ASP A 104 -12.17 5.65 -4.07
N PRO A 105 -11.69 6.83 -4.49
CA PRO A 105 -12.45 8.07 -4.34
C PRO A 105 -13.64 8.16 -5.32
N VAL A 106 -13.63 7.38 -6.41
CA VAL A 106 -14.69 7.38 -7.42
C VAL A 106 -15.91 6.63 -6.92
N ASN A 107 -15.70 5.39 -6.45
CA ASN A 107 -16.78 4.52 -5.98
C ASN A 107 -17.02 4.63 -4.47
N LYS A 108 -16.18 5.38 -3.74
CA LYS A 108 -16.23 5.53 -2.27
C LYS A 108 -16.22 4.16 -1.57
N THR A 109 -15.27 3.34 -1.95
CA THR A 109 -15.04 2.00 -1.38
C THR A 109 -13.58 1.84 -0.98
N LEU A 110 -13.31 0.83 -0.16
CA LEU A 110 -11.97 0.34 0.08
C LEU A 110 -11.66 -0.82 -0.87
N ILE A 111 -10.47 -0.83 -1.41
CA ILE A 111 -9.90 -1.95 -2.14
C ILE A 111 -9.07 -2.75 -1.14
N VAL A 112 -9.45 -4.01 -0.96
CA VAL A 112 -8.87 -4.86 0.08
C VAL A 112 -8.30 -6.12 -0.57
N PRO A 113 -6.98 -6.17 -0.77
CA PRO A 113 -6.27 -7.37 -1.21
C PRO A 113 -6.18 -8.38 -0.05
N ASP A 114 -6.84 -9.53 -0.17
CA ASP A 114 -6.82 -10.60 0.83
C ASP A 114 -5.82 -11.68 0.39
N SER A 115 -4.57 -11.53 0.78
CA SER A 115 -3.44 -12.38 0.36
C SER A 115 -3.68 -13.88 0.62
N PRO A 116 -4.24 -14.32 1.77
CA PRO A 116 -4.49 -15.74 2.01
C PRO A 116 -5.43 -16.37 1.00
N THR A 117 -6.44 -15.64 0.52
CA THR A 117 -7.43 -16.17 -0.45
C THR A 117 -7.04 -15.91 -1.91
N GLY A 118 -6.14 -14.98 -2.18
CA GLY A 118 -5.82 -14.52 -3.54
C GLY A 118 -6.98 -13.76 -4.19
N ILE A 119 -7.82 -13.12 -3.37
CA ILE A 119 -8.98 -12.35 -3.78
C ILE A 119 -8.77 -10.87 -3.46
N VAL A 120 -9.15 -10.01 -4.38
CA VAL A 120 -9.30 -8.58 -4.12
C VAL A 120 -10.76 -8.26 -3.91
N TYR A 121 -11.08 -7.63 -2.80
CA TYR A 121 -12.43 -7.22 -2.47
C TYR A 121 -12.63 -5.71 -2.64
N LEU A 122 -13.87 -5.33 -2.96
CA LEU A 122 -14.40 -4.00 -2.69
C LEU A 122 -15.17 -4.06 -1.37
N MET A 123 -14.81 -3.20 -0.43
CA MET A 123 -15.47 -3.10 0.88
C MET A 123 -16.13 -1.73 1.05
N SER A 124 -17.36 -1.71 1.56
CA SER A 124 -18.00 -0.45 1.94
C SER A 124 -17.27 0.21 3.12
N LEU A 125 -17.34 1.54 3.22
CA LEU A 125 -16.61 2.30 4.26
C LEU A 125 -17.06 1.97 5.69
N ASP A 126 -18.26 1.43 5.85
CA ASP A 126 -18.78 0.93 7.13
C ASP A 126 -18.41 -0.54 7.41
N GLY A 127 -17.64 -1.18 6.52
CA GLY A 127 -17.20 -2.57 6.63
C GLY A 127 -18.30 -3.63 6.44
N GLN A 128 -19.56 -3.23 6.21
CA GLN A 128 -20.68 -4.18 6.19
C GLN A 128 -20.74 -5.00 4.90
N LYS A 129 -20.43 -4.39 3.77
CA LYS A 129 -20.46 -5.04 2.46
C LYS A 129 -19.05 -5.38 2.00
N LEU A 130 -18.83 -6.63 1.65
CA LEU A 130 -17.62 -7.13 1.04
C LEU A 130 -17.98 -7.84 -0.27
N THR A 131 -17.46 -7.37 -1.38
CA THR A 131 -17.78 -7.89 -2.72
C THR A 131 -16.51 -8.30 -3.43
N THR A 132 -16.44 -9.51 -3.96
CA THR A 132 -15.30 -9.94 -4.80
C THR A 132 -15.21 -9.08 -6.05
N LEU A 133 -14.04 -8.46 -6.23
CA LEU A 133 -13.70 -7.72 -7.44
C LEU A 133 -12.90 -8.59 -8.43
N ALA A 134 -11.90 -9.29 -7.92
CA ALA A 134 -11.06 -10.21 -8.71
C ALA A 134 -10.59 -11.38 -7.84
N SER A 135 -10.20 -12.48 -8.47
CA SER A 135 -9.69 -13.67 -7.81
C SER A 135 -8.60 -14.34 -8.65
N GLY A 136 -7.89 -15.30 -8.04
CA GLY A 136 -6.82 -16.04 -8.72
C GLY A 136 -5.51 -15.25 -8.82
N ILE A 137 -5.32 -14.26 -7.96
CA ILE A 137 -4.05 -13.55 -7.76
C ILE A 137 -3.24 -14.35 -6.73
N VAL A 138 -1.95 -14.51 -6.95
CA VAL A 138 -1.15 -15.41 -6.09
C VAL A 138 -0.97 -14.83 -4.69
N ARG A 139 -0.48 -13.58 -4.61
CA ARG A 139 -0.39 -12.77 -3.39
C ARG A 139 -0.73 -11.32 -3.71
N PRO A 140 -2.03 -10.96 -3.64
CA PRO A 140 -2.40 -9.56 -3.83
C PRO A 140 -1.99 -8.74 -2.60
N VAL A 141 -1.25 -7.65 -2.81
CA VAL A 141 -0.68 -6.77 -1.77
C VAL A 141 -1.07 -5.31 -2.05
N GLY A 142 -0.14 -4.41 -2.33
CA GLY A 142 -0.42 -3.00 -2.57
C GLY A 142 -1.42 -2.73 -3.70
N ALA A 143 -2.21 -1.69 -3.57
CA ALA A 143 -3.24 -1.34 -4.55
C ALA A 143 -3.36 0.16 -4.78
N ALA A 144 -3.68 0.55 -6.02
CA ALA A 144 -3.95 1.93 -6.40
C ALA A 144 -5.09 2.05 -7.43
N VAL A 145 -5.67 3.24 -7.54
CA VAL A 145 -6.74 3.55 -8.49
C VAL A 145 -6.28 4.64 -9.44
N ASP A 146 -6.42 4.45 -10.75
CA ASP A 146 -6.12 5.49 -11.73
C ASP A 146 -7.31 6.46 -11.90
N SER A 147 -7.09 7.55 -12.64
CA SER A 147 -8.11 8.58 -12.89
C SER A 147 -9.32 8.08 -13.70
N GLN A 148 -9.23 6.90 -14.29
CA GLN A 148 -10.31 6.26 -15.05
C GLN A 148 -11.08 5.24 -14.20
N GLY A 149 -10.72 5.06 -12.94
CA GLY A 149 -11.30 4.09 -12.02
C GLY A 149 -10.82 2.65 -12.26
N ASN A 150 -9.73 2.45 -13.00
CA ASN A 150 -9.10 1.13 -13.03
C ASN A 150 -8.30 0.93 -11.75
N ILE A 151 -8.38 -0.26 -11.21
CA ILE A 151 -7.68 -0.68 -10.00
C ILE A 151 -6.44 -1.47 -10.42
N TYR A 152 -5.31 -1.16 -9.81
CA TYR A 152 -4.05 -1.88 -10.02
C TYR A 152 -3.65 -2.50 -8.69
N VAL A 153 -3.33 -3.78 -8.71
CA VAL A 153 -2.96 -4.56 -7.53
C VAL A 153 -1.63 -5.26 -7.80
N ALA A 154 -0.69 -5.08 -6.93
CA ALA A 154 0.56 -5.83 -6.97
C ALA A 154 0.28 -7.30 -6.64
N ASP A 155 0.77 -8.21 -7.48
CA ASP A 155 0.76 -9.65 -7.27
C ASP A 155 2.20 -10.08 -6.97
N GLU A 156 2.62 -9.91 -5.73
CA GLU A 156 4.00 -10.03 -5.31
C GLU A 156 4.60 -11.38 -5.71
N CYS A 157 3.99 -12.45 -5.31
CA CYS A 157 4.45 -13.79 -5.65
C CYS A 157 4.15 -14.20 -7.11
N GLY A 158 3.30 -13.46 -7.79
CA GLY A 158 2.98 -13.67 -9.19
C GLY A 158 3.86 -12.88 -10.16
N GLY A 159 4.72 -11.99 -9.67
CA GLY A 159 5.65 -11.20 -10.50
C GLY A 159 4.94 -10.26 -11.50
N ALA A 160 3.79 -9.71 -11.11
CA ALA A 160 2.99 -8.88 -12.00
C ALA A 160 2.17 -7.83 -11.22
N VAL A 161 1.78 -6.76 -11.89
CA VAL A 161 0.68 -5.91 -11.45
C VAL A 161 -0.59 -6.31 -12.20
N VAL A 162 -1.67 -6.55 -11.48
CA VAL A 162 -2.97 -6.90 -12.06
C VAL A 162 -3.82 -5.65 -12.19
N ARG A 163 -4.09 -5.22 -13.43
CA ARG A 163 -5.04 -4.15 -13.70
C ARG A 163 -6.45 -4.73 -13.80
N ILE A 164 -7.40 -4.13 -13.11
CA ILE A 164 -8.81 -4.50 -13.08
C ILE A 164 -9.62 -3.28 -13.53
N THR A 165 -10.37 -3.41 -14.62
CA THR A 165 -11.23 -2.32 -15.10
C THR A 165 -12.51 -2.21 -14.25
N PRO A 166 -13.25 -1.08 -14.29
CA PRO A 166 -14.55 -0.98 -13.62
C PRO A 166 -15.57 -2.04 -14.05
N ALA A 167 -15.41 -2.62 -15.25
CA ALA A 167 -16.21 -3.74 -15.74
C ALA A 167 -15.72 -5.12 -15.25
N GLY A 168 -14.73 -5.17 -14.36
CA GLY A 168 -14.17 -6.41 -13.81
C GLY A 168 -13.22 -7.18 -14.75
N LYS A 169 -12.84 -6.60 -15.90
CA LYS A 169 -11.85 -7.23 -16.79
C LYS A 169 -10.45 -7.08 -16.20
N THR A 170 -9.74 -8.20 -16.05
CA THR A 170 -8.37 -8.24 -15.56
C THR A 170 -7.35 -8.29 -16.69
N THR A 171 -6.19 -7.69 -16.46
CA THR A 171 -5.01 -7.76 -17.35
C THR A 171 -3.77 -7.79 -16.48
N ARG A 172 -2.83 -8.68 -16.77
CA ARG A 172 -1.55 -8.79 -16.06
C ARG A 172 -0.47 -7.98 -16.78
N ILE A 173 0.21 -7.13 -16.03
CA ILE A 173 1.40 -6.39 -16.43
C ILE A 173 2.59 -7.12 -15.80
N GLY A 174 3.12 -8.13 -16.49
CA GLY A 174 4.20 -8.99 -15.98
C GLY A 174 5.58 -8.35 -16.10
N GLY A 175 6.61 -9.10 -15.69
CA GLY A 175 8.03 -8.73 -15.83
C GLY A 175 8.53 -7.87 -14.66
N PHE A 176 7.94 -8.02 -13.51
CA PHE A 176 8.46 -7.66 -12.19
C PHE A 176 8.99 -8.92 -11.49
N GLY A 177 9.81 -8.74 -10.48
CA GLY A 177 10.27 -9.85 -9.65
C GLY A 177 9.26 -10.14 -8.53
N MET A 178 9.14 -9.23 -7.59
CA MET A 178 8.23 -9.28 -6.44
C MET A 178 7.63 -7.87 -6.24
N PRO A 179 6.65 -7.45 -7.09
CA PRO A 179 6.04 -6.14 -6.93
C PRO A 179 5.22 -6.10 -5.64
N ASP A 180 5.48 -5.10 -4.80
CA ASP A 180 4.87 -4.98 -3.49
C ASP A 180 3.83 -3.86 -3.47
N ASP A 181 4.25 -2.63 -3.68
CA ASP A 181 3.32 -1.51 -3.68
C ASP A 181 3.25 -0.78 -5.01
N VAL A 182 2.14 -0.10 -5.25
CA VAL A 182 1.83 0.60 -6.49
C VAL A 182 1.20 1.96 -6.22
N ALA A 183 1.58 2.96 -7.03
CA ALA A 183 0.97 4.28 -7.03
C ALA A 183 0.95 4.87 -8.44
N PHE A 184 0.40 6.08 -8.59
CA PHE A 184 0.46 6.83 -9.84
C PHE A 184 1.18 8.16 -9.65
N ASP A 185 2.04 8.51 -10.61
CA ASP A 185 2.56 9.87 -10.69
C ASP A 185 1.49 10.85 -11.24
N PRO A 186 1.68 12.17 -11.12
CA PRO A 186 0.72 13.15 -11.63
C PRO A 186 0.47 13.08 -13.14
N GLN A 187 1.37 12.44 -13.90
CA GLN A 187 1.23 12.20 -15.33
C GLN A 187 0.42 10.92 -15.63
N GLY A 188 -0.01 10.20 -14.61
CA GLY A 188 -0.75 8.94 -14.72
C GLY A 188 0.11 7.73 -15.07
N ASN A 189 1.43 7.81 -14.92
CA ASN A 189 2.28 6.62 -15.06
C ASN A 189 2.20 5.78 -13.79
N LEU A 190 2.22 4.46 -13.96
CA LEU A 190 2.25 3.52 -12.85
C LEU A 190 3.66 3.48 -12.24
N LEU A 191 3.71 3.63 -10.93
CA LEU A 191 4.91 3.42 -10.11
C LEU A 191 4.77 2.08 -9.40
N VAL A 192 5.85 1.34 -9.32
CA VAL A 192 5.88 -0.01 -8.71
C VAL A 192 7.13 -0.14 -7.87
N ILE A 193 6.97 -0.53 -6.61
CA ILE A 193 8.07 -1.05 -5.79
C ILE A 193 8.27 -2.52 -6.15
N ASP A 194 9.51 -2.92 -6.38
CA ASP A 194 9.88 -4.32 -6.65
C ASP A 194 10.90 -4.80 -5.59
N LEU A 195 10.43 -5.68 -4.70
CA LEU A 195 11.20 -6.23 -3.58
C LEU A 195 12.23 -7.27 -3.99
N GLN A 196 12.16 -7.79 -5.21
CA GLN A 196 13.05 -8.89 -5.60
C GLN A 196 14.51 -8.56 -5.25
N PRO A 197 15.23 -9.40 -4.45
CA PRO A 197 16.57 -9.08 -3.96
C PRO A 197 17.60 -8.72 -5.03
N SER A 198 17.42 -9.19 -6.26
CA SER A 198 18.26 -8.85 -7.40
C SER A 198 17.83 -7.56 -8.11
N ILE A 199 16.72 -6.95 -7.71
CA ILE A 199 16.12 -5.76 -8.33
C ILE A 199 16.13 -4.60 -7.33
N HIS A 200 15.42 -4.71 -6.20
CA HIS A 200 15.20 -3.66 -5.22
C HIS A 200 15.07 -2.28 -5.87
N ALA A 201 13.92 -1.99 -6.42
CA ALA A 201 13.76 -0.80 -7.25
C ALA A 201 12.38 -0.16 -7.15
N LEU A 202 12.36 1.15 -7.34
CA LEU A 202 11.19 1.89 -7.77
C LEU A 202 11.20 1.99 -9.29
N ILE A 203 10.19 1.45 -9.94
CA ILE A 203 10.05 1.36 -11.39
C ILE A 203 8.84 2.19 -11.84
N ARG A 204 9.05 3.10 -12.81
CA ARG A 204 7.96 3.78 -13.52
C ARG A 204 7.59 3.00 -14.78
N VAL A 205 6.31 2.77 -14.99
CA VAL A 205 5.75 2.20 -16.22
C VAL A 205 4.90 3.27 -16.92
N ARG A 206 5.33 3.71 -18.10
CA ARG A 206 4.57 4.68 -18.90
C ARG A 206 3.31 3.98 -19.46
N GLN A 207 2.15 4.39 -19.00
CA GLN A 207 0.87 3.76 -19.36
C GLN A 207 0.61 3.76 -20.88
N ALA A 208 1.01 4.82 -21.59
CA ALA A 208 0.78 4.95 -23.02
C ALA A 208 1.60 3.99 -23.89
N THR A 209 2.81 3.60 -23.44
CA THR A 209 3.78 2.85 -24.25
C THR A 209 4.19 1.53 -23.63
N GLY A 210 3.96 1.32 -22.34
CA GLY A 210 4.49 0.20 -21.58
C GLY A 210 5.99 0.29 -21.29
N GLN A 211 6.64 1.42 -21.67
CA GLN A 211 8.06 1.63 -21.40
C GLN A 211 8.32 1.70 -19.90
N ARG A 212 9.39 1.06 -19.44
CA ARG A 212 9.84 1.04 -18.06
C ARG A 212 11.08 1.86 -17.85
N GLU A 213 11.14 2.48 -16.69
CA GLU A 213 12.27 3.30 -16.24
C GLU A 213 12.51 3.03 -14.75
N THR A 214 13.72 2.67 -14.38
CA THR A 214 14.11 2.56 -12.98
C THR A 214 14.41 3.95 -12.44
N LEU A 215 13.61 4.42 -11.49
CA LEU A 215 13.78 5.72 -10.86
C LEU A 215 14.76 5.69 -9.68
N LEU A 216 14.73 4.60 -8.94
CA LEU A 216 15.58 4.37 -7.76
C LEU A 216 15.91 2.89 -7.65
N SER A 217 17.18 2.56 -7.40
CA SER A 217 17.62 1.19 -7.07
C SER A 217 18.83 1.19 -6.14
N LYS A 218 19.56 2.32 -6.05
CA LYS A 218 20.73 2.41 -5.18
C LYS A 218 20.31 2.80 -3.76
N GLY A 219 20.83 2.08 -2.78
CA GLY A 219 20.60 2.36 -1.36
C GLY A 219 19.30 1.77 -0.82
N LEU A 220 18.56 1.01 -1.63
CA LEU A 220 17.43 0.20 -1.18
C LEU A 220 17.94 -1.14 -0.65
N ILE A 221 17.39 -1.58 0.49
CA ILE A 221 17.66 -2.88 1.12
C ILE A 221 16.41 -3.76 1.07
N GLU A 222 15.26 -3.20 1.45
CA GLU A 222 13.95 -3.84 1.38
C GLU A 222 12.87 -2.73 1.28
N PRO A 223 12.69 -2.16 0.07
CA PRO A 223 11.70 -1.10 -0.13
C PRO A 223 10.29 -1.68 -0.07
N GLN A 224 9.40 -1.08 0.70
CA GLN A 224 8.04 -1.59 0.94
C GLN A 224 7.00 -0.63 0.34
N GLY A 225 6.68 0.45 1.03
CA GLY A 225 5.59 1.34 0.69
C GLY A 225 5.98 2.48 -0.24
N LEU A 226 4.98 3.03 -0.88
CA LEU A 226 5.10 4.06 -1.90
C LEU A 226 3.94 5.05 -1.83
N VAL A 227 4.22 6.34 -1.69
CA VAL A 227 3.19 7.38 -1.81
C VAL A 227 3.68 8.57 -2.63
N VAL A 228 2.77 9.21 -3.35
CA VAL A 228 3.04 10.40 -4.16
C VAL A 228 2.23 11.59 -3.63
N ASP A 229 2.89 12.72 -3.40
CA ASP A 229 2.22 13.93 -2.96
C ASP A 229 1.63 14.74 -4.15
N GLN A 230 0.85 15.78 -3.82
CA GLN A 230 0.22 16.63 -4.83
C GLN A 230 1.20 17.44 -5.69
N ARG A 231 2.47 17.55 -5.27
CA ARG A 231 3.55 18.21 -6.03
C ARG A 231 4.27 17.22 -6.95
N GLY A 232 3.97 15.92 -6.80
CA GLY A 232 4.61 14.85 -7.53
C GLY A 232 5.90 14.33 -6.88
N ASN A 233 6.19 14.72 -5.64
CA ASN A 233 7.26 14.06 -4.88
C ASN A 233 6.84 12.64 -4.56
N ILE A 234 7.77 11.71 -4.75
CA ILE A 234 7.58 10.29 -4.49
C ILE A 234 8.31 9.95 -3.19
N TYR A 235 7.62 9.32 -2.26
CA TYR A 235 8.21 8.83 -1.01
C TYR A 235 8.22 7.30 -1.04
N VAL A 236 9.35 6.73 -0.68
CA VAL A 236 9.57 5.27 -0.62
C VAL A 236 10.06 4.93 0.77
N SER A 237 9.38 4.02 1.44
CA SER A 237 9.86 3.42 2.68
C SER A 237 10.82 2.28 2.41
N ASP A 238 11.73 2.07 3.33
CA ASP A 238 12.63 0.91 3.35
C ASP A 238 12.80 0.49 4.81
N ASP A 239 12.17 -0.61 5.17
CA ASP A 239 12.06 -1.06 6.57
C ASP A 239 13.41 -1.53 7.11
N TYR A 240 14.20 -2.23 6.32
CA TYR A 240 15.54 -2.70 6.75
C TYR A 240 16.59 -1.60 6.72
N ALA A 241 16.45 -0.61 5.82
CA ALA A 241 17.30 0.57 5.84
C ALA A 241 16.90 1.56 6.95
N ASN A 242 15.71 1.42 7.55
CA ASN A 242 15.12 2.36 8.51
C ASN A 242 15.04 3.78 7.93
N THR A 243 14.59 3.91 6.70
CA THR A 243 14.55 5.19 6.00
C THR A 243 13.27 5.39 5.23
N ILE A 244 12.88 6.65 5.05
CA ILE A 244 11.96 7.08 4.01
C ILE A 244 12.76 7.95 3.05
N MET A 245 12.75 7.61 1.78
CA MET A 245 13.44 8.34 0.72
C MET A 245 12.45 9.24 -0.01
N GLU A 246 12.85 10.47 -0.34
CA GLU A 246 12.08 11.40 -1.13
C GLU A 246 12.76 11.61 -2.48
N LEU A 247 12.00 11.46 -3.56
CA LEU A 247 12.40 11.80 -4.92
C LEU A 247 11.55 12.97 -5.39
N SER A 248 12.21 14.07 -5.75
CA SER A 248 11.53 15.22 -6.38
C SER A 248 11.10 14.87 -7.80
N PRO A 249 9.99 15.45 -8.30
CA PRO A 249 9.63 15.29 -9.71
C PRO A 249 10.76 15.77 -10.62
N ALA A 250 10.99 15.01 -11.72
CA ALA A 250 11.95 15.37 -12.75
C ALA A 250 11.40 16.48 -13.65
#